data_2b05233b3cd5992fc4a35f1b47cab45a
#
_entry.id   2b05233b3cd5992fc4a35f1b47cab45a
#
_cell.length_a   1.000
_cell.length_b   1.000
_cell.length_c   1.000
_cell.angle_alpha   90.00
_cell.angle_beta   90.00
_cell.angle_gamma   90.00
#
_symmetry.space_group_name_H-M   'P 1'
#
loop_
_entity.id
_entity.type
_entity.pdbx_description
1 polymer ?
#
loop_
_entity_poly.entity_id
_entity_poly.type
_entity_poly.pdbx_seq_one_letter_code
_entity_poly.pdbx_strand_id
1 'polypeptide(L)'
;MRHPHEEPPVNPLPPVAVLLAAVIVVIEVIFQLGARGLIGGPGAISWRRDALLQYGFSGPAFDRMIELGTWDADAVMRMFTYPFVHYGFAQVLFMAVLVLALGKWVAERLAQWTIPVIFVVSALFGALVYGLALNTPVVLVGGFPGAYGLIGAFTFLLWTNLADTGGPQGRAFLLIGALMGIQLVFGLVGGLLSGGNGTVRMDWLADLAGFVAGFALTIVLSPGGWARMVDRLRQR
;
A
#
# COMPACT_ATOMS: atom_id res chain seq x y z
N MET A 1 13.83 -34.87 18.29
CA MET A 1 14.82 -34.30 17.37
C MET A 1 14.25 -34.47 15.98
N ARG A 2 13.85 -33.40 15.26
CA ARG A 2 13.41 -33.48 13.87
C ARG A 2 14.63 -33.63 12.97
N HIS A 3 14.58 -34.53 12.01
CA HIS A 3 15.68 -34.76 11.07
C HIS A 3 15.82 -33.54 10.14
N PRO A 4 17.05 -33.11 9.78
CA PRO A 4 17.31 -31.96 8.89
C PRO A 4 16.70 -32.08 7.47
N HIS A 5 16.21 -33.27 7.10
CA HIS A 5 15.61 -33.56 5.78
C HIS A 5 14.08 -33.39 5.73
N GLU A 6 13.41 -32.98 6.83
CA GLU A 6 11.96 -32.81 6.90
C GLU A 6 11.53 -31.34 6.72
N GLU A 7 12.46 -30.42 6.55
CA GLU A 7 12.08 -29.04 6.22
C GLU A 7 11.67 -28.98 4.76
N PRO A 8 10.45 -28.47 4.45
CA PRO A 8 10.02 -28.31 3.08
C PRO A 8 11.03 -27.39 2.35
N PRO A 9 11.46 -27.76 1.10
CA PRO A 9 12.47 -27.02 0.37
C PRO A 9 12.06 -25.58 0.00
N VAL A 10 10.79 -25.23 0.23
CA VAL A 10 10.24 -23.90 0.00
C VAL A 10 9.47 -23.47 1.25
N ASN A 11 9.90 -22.38 1.86
CA ASN A 11 9.14 -21.76 2.95
C ASN A 11 7.80 -21.21 2.38
N PRO A 12 6.63 -21.73 2.80
CA PRO A 12 5.34 -21.41 2.19
C PRO A 12 4.99 -19.93 2.37
N LEU A 13 4.30 -19.38 1.38
CA LEU A 13 3.74 -18.03 1.49
C LEU A 13 2.59 -18.01 2.52
N PRO A 14 2.47 -16.93 3.32
CA PRO A 14 1.37 -16.81 4.27
C PRO A 14 0.02 -16.80 3.54
N PRO A 15 -0.95 -17.66 3.90
CA PRO A 15 -2.24 -17.73 3.24
C PRO A 15 -2.97 -16.39 3.15
N VAL A 16 -2.83 -15.55 4.17
CA VAL A 16 -3.47 -14.23 4.25
C VAL A 16 -2.86 -13.26 3.24
N ALA A 17 -1.54 -13.28 3.03
CA ALA A 17 -0.89 -12.47 2.00
C ALA A 17 -1.28 -12.96 0.59
N VAL A 18 -1.37 -14.28 0.39
CA VAL A 18 -1.84 -14.88 -0.86
C VAL A 18 -3.28 -14.47 -1.15
N LEU A 19 -4.17 -14.52 -0.15
CA LEU A 19 -5.56 -14.10 -0.31
C LEU A 19 -5.67 -12.63 -0.71
N LEU A 20 -4.93 -11.73 -0.04
CA LEU A 20 -4.92 -10.31 -0.34
C LEU A 20 -4.43 -10.05 -1.78
N ALA A 21 -3.32 -10.65 -2.16
CA ALA A 21 -2.79 -10.55 -3.53
C ALA A 21 -3.76 -11.15 -4.56
N ALA A 22 -4.39 -12.28 -4.25
CA ALA A 22 -5.35 -12.96 -5.13
C ALA A 22 -6.58 -12.08 -5.40
N VAL A 23 -7.13 -11.40 -4.39
CA VAL A 23 -8.24 -10.45 -4.57
C VAL A 23 -7.87 -9.37 -5.59
N ILE A 24 -6.69 -8.76 -5.45
CA ILE A 24 -6.20 -7.71 -6.35
C ILE A 24 -6.02 -8.26 -7.78
N VAL A 25 -5.40 -9.43 -7.92
CA VAL A 25 -5.14 -10.08 -9.22
C VAL A 25 -6.44 -10.52 -9.90
N VAL A 26 -7.40 -11.07 -9.17
CA VAL A 26 -8.69 -11.51 -9.73
C VAL A 26 -9.47 -10.33 -10.32
N ILE A 27 -9.52 -9.19 -9.63
CA ILE A 27 -10.15 -7.97 -10.14
C ILE A 27 -9.49 -7.55 -11.47
N GLU A 28 -8.17 -7.57 -11.53
CA GLU A 28 -7.43 -7.25 -12.76
C GLU A 28 -7.73 -8.23 -13.89
N VAL A 29 -7.75 -9.54 -13.59
CA VAL A 29 -8.07 -10.56 -14.58
C VAL A 29 -9.46 -10.34 -15.17
N ILE A 30 -10.46 -10.00 -14.34
CA ILE A 30 -11.81 -9.68 -14.81
C ILE A 30 -11.78 -8.49 -15.78
N PHE A 31 -11.07 -7.41 -15.45
CA PHE A 31 -10.93 -6.27 -16.35
C PHE A 31 -10.20 -6.60 -17.64
N GLN A 32 -9.17 -7.45 -17.59
CA GLN A 32 -8.45 -7.89 -18.79
C GLN A 32 -9.30 -8.77 -19.71
N LEU A 33 -10.09 -9.66 -19.13
CA LEU A 33 -11.01 -10.52 -19.90
C LEU A 33 -12.14 -9.70 -20.55
N GLY A 34 -12.69 -8.73 -19.80
CA GLY A 34 -13.71 -7.80 -20.32
C GLY A 34 -13.17 -6.92 -21.45
N ALA A 35 -11.98 -6.35 -21.27
CA ALA A 35 -11.35 -5.49 -22.30
C ALA A 35 -11.01 -6.23 -23.60
N ARG A 36 -10.83 -7.56 -23.53
CA ARG A 36 -10.61 -8.44 -24.71
C ARG A 36 -11.90 -9.02 -25.28
N GLY A 37 -13.07 -8.64 -24.72
CA GLY A 37 -14.36 -9.15 -25.17
C GLY A 37 -14.64 -10.63 -24.87
N LEU A 38 -13.84 -11.24 -23.97
CA LEU A 38 -14.00 -12.65 -23.58
C LEU A 38 -15.16 -12.88 -22.61
N ILE A 39 -15.52 -11.82 -21.84
CA ILE A 39 -16.65 -11.82 -20.90
C ILE A 39 -17.40 -10.49 -20.96
N GLY A 40 -18.68 -10.46 -20.56
CA GLY A 40 -19.48 -9.25 -20.33
C GLY A 40 -19.97 -8.51 -21.58
N GLY A 41 -19.68 -8.98 -22.78
CA GLY A 41 -20.14 -8.37 -24.02
C GLY A 41 -19.52 -7.00 -24.32
N PRO A 42 -20.10 -6.19 -25.25
CA PRO A 42 -19.51 -4.92 -25.71
C PRO A 42 -19.31 -3.87 -24.59
N GLY A 43 -20.15 -3.89 -23.54
CA GLY A 43 -20.05 -2.98 -22.41
C GLY A 43 -18.85 -3.26 -21.49
N ALA A 44 -18.26 -4.45 -21.56
CA ALA A 44 -17.16 -4.84 -20.69
C ALA A 44 -15.84 -4.10 -20.96
N ILE A 45 -15.72 -3.51 -22.15
CA ILE A 45 -14.54 -2.69 -22.53
C ILE A 45 -14.38 -1.49 -21.60
N SER A 46 -15.47 -0.93 -21.09
CA SER A 46 -15.46 0.23 -20.18
C SER A 46 -15.29 -0.13 -18.70
N TRP A 47 -15.41 -1.37 -18.29
CA TRP A 47 -15.45 -1.79 -16.87
C TRP A 47 -14.32 -1.21 -16.03
N ARG A 48 -13.09 -1.20 -16.54
CA ARG A 48 -11.96 -0.61 -15.80
C ARG A 48 -12.17 0.87 -15.57
N ARG A 49 -12.55 1.62 -16.63
CA ARG A 49 -12.79 3.06 -16.54
C ARG A 49 -13.90 3.36 -15.54
N ASP A 50 -14.99 2.61 -15.62
CA ASP A 50 -16.15 2.79 -14.75
C ASP A 50 -15.79 2.46 -13.29
N ALA A 51 -15.00 1.39 -13.07
CA ALA A 51 -14.50 1.05 -11.76
C ALA A 51 -13.55 2.12 -11.18
N LEU A 52 -12.66 2.70 -11.99
CA LEU A 52 -11.79 3.81 -11.55
C LEU A 52 -12.61 5.02 -11.09
N LEU A 53 -13.68 5.35 -11.80
CA LEU A 53 -14.56 6.47 -11.46
C LEU A 53 -15.46 6.19 -10.26
N GLN A 54 -15.93 4.95 -10.10
CA GLN A 54 -16.87 4.58 -9.07
C GLN A 54 -16.19 4.25 -7.73
N TYR A 55 -15.05 3.56 -7.76
CA TYR A 55 -14.40 3.01 -6.57
C TYR A 55 -13.09 3.73 -6.19
N GLY A 56 -12.55 4.57 -7.06
CA GLY A 56 -11.38 5.38 -6.75
C GLY A 56 -11.69 6.47 -5.73
N PHE A 57 -10.74 6.80 -4.87
CA PHE A 57 -10.90 7.85 -3.87
C PHE A 57 -10.81 9.24 -4.52
N SER A 58 -11.82 10.06 -4.28
CA SER A 58 -11.93 11.43 -4.82
C SER A 58 -11.75 12.45 -3.70
N GLY A 59 -10.65 13.23 -3.77
CA GLY A 59 -10.40 14.34 -2.83
C GLY A 59 -11.56 15.33 -2.78
N PRO A 60 -12.06 15.86 -3.92
CA PRO A 60 -13.19 16.78 -3.93
C PRO A 60 -14.50 16.24 -3.35
N ALA A 61 -14.76 14.93 -3.46
CA ALA A 61 -15.92 14.31 -2.82
C ALA A 61 -15.74 14.22 -1.30
N PHE A 62 -14.53 13.92 -0.86
CA PHE A 62 -14.16 13.89 0.54
C PHE A 62 -14.22 15.28 1.19
N ASP A 63 -13.68 16.32 0.52
CA ASP A 63 -13.73 17.69 0.99
C ASP A 63 -15.17 18.18 1.15
N ARG A 64 -16.02 17.91 0.16
CA ARG A 64 -17.45 18.24 0.23
C ARG A 64 -18.15 17.59 1.41
N MET A 65 -17.82 16.32 1.70
CA MET A 65 -18.36 15.60 2.85
C MET A 65 -18.01 16.31 4.17
N ILE A 66 -16.75 16.78 4.29
CA ILE A 66 -16.27 17.51 5.49
C ILE A 66 -16.91 18.89 5.58
N GLU A 67 -16.93 19.65 4.47
CA GLU A 67 -17.49 21.01 4.44
C GLU A 67 -18.99 21.05 4.80
N LEU A 68 -19.75 20.07 4.32
CA LEU A 68 -21.18 19.97 4.58
C LEU A 68 -21.50 19.32 5.93
N GLY A 69 -20.49 18.73 6.59
CA GLY A 69 -20.70 17.96 7.82
C GLY A 69 -21.63 16.74 7.64
N THR A 70 -21.77 16.25 6.40
CA THR A 70 -22.65 15.14 6.05
C THR A 70 -21.84 13.92 5.65
N TRP A 71 -22.19 12.75 6.23
CA TRP A 71 -21.54 11.50 5.85
C TRP A 71 -22.14 10.98 4.55
N ASP A 72 -21.31 10.99 3.50
CA ASP A 72 -21.64 10.38 2.21
C ASP A 72 -21.09 8.94 2.19
N ALA A 73 -22.01 7.98 2.11
CA ALA A 73 -21.66 6.55 2.10
C ALA A 73 -20.73 6.20 0.91
N ASP A 74 -20.95 6.84 -0.25
CA ASP A 74 -20.08 6.59 -1.42
C ASP A 74 -18.67 7.14 -1.19
N ALA A 75 -18.53 8.31 -0.61
CA ALA A 75 -17.20 8.87 -0.30
C ALA A 75 -16.46 8.00 0.73
N VAL A 76 -17.15 7.50 1.75
CA VAL A 76 -16.56 6.58 2.74
C VAL A 76 -16.21 5.24 2.11
N MET A 77 -17.09 4.64 1.30
CA MET A 77 -16.83 3.39 0.60
C MET A 77 -15.55 3.48 -0.26
N ARG A 78 -15.35 4.59 -0.96
CA ARG A 78 -14.19 4.82 -1.81
C ARG A 78 -12.86 4.78 -1.05
N MET A 79 -12.84 5.14 0.23
CA MET A 79 -11.64 5.01 1.08
C MET A 79 -11.20 3.55 1.27
N PHE A 80 -12.14 2.61 1.20
CA PHE A 80 -11.87 1.17 1.37
C PHE A 80 -11.69 0.43 0.03
N THR A 81 -12.26 0.95 -1.06
CA THR A 81 -12.30 0.25 -2.35
C THR A 81 -11.17 0.65 -3.29
N TYR A 82 -10.70 1.91 -3.23
CA TYR A 82 -9.66 2.41 -4.12
C TYR A 82 -8.38 1.56 -4.15
N PRO A 83 -7.96 0.89 -3.02
CA PRO A 83 -6.73 0.10 -3.05
C PRO A 83 -6.80 -1.15 -3.92
N PHE A 84 -8.00 -1.56 -4.30
CA PHE A 84 -8.23 -2.77 -5.09
C PHE A 84 -8.42 -2.51 -6.59
N VAL A 85 -8.56 -1.24 -6.99
CA VAL A 85 -8.73 -0.85 -8.40
C VAL A 85 -7.44 -0.22 -8.91
N HIS A 86 -6.95 -0.68 -10.06
CA HIS A 86 -5.65 -0.29 -10.61
C HIS A 86 -5.76 0.16 -12.06
N TYR A 87 -4.83 1.02 -12.51
CA TYR A 87 -4.80 1.51 -13.89
C TYR A 87 -4.46 0.42 -14.91
N GLY A 88 -3.78 -0.66 -14.52
CA GLY A 88 -3.43 -1.73 -15.45
C GLY A 88 -2.62 -2.86 -14.85
N PHE A 89 -2.40 -3.87 -15.71
CA PHE A 89 -1.78 -5.14 -15.34
C PHE A 89 -0.38 -4.99 -14.69
N ALA A 90 0.48 -4.14 -15.25
CA ALA A 90 1.84 -3.97 -14.71
C ALA A 90 1.83 -3.44 -13.27
N GLN A 91 0.89 -2.54 -12.97
CA GLN A 91 0.71 -2.00 -11.62
C GLN A 91 0.25 -3.08 -10.64
N VAL A 92 -0.72 -3.91 -11.06
CA VAL A 92 -1.21 -5.04 -10.25
C VAL A 92 -0.13 -6.09 -10.02
N LEU A 93 0.65 -6.42 -11.05
CA LEU A 93 1.74 -7.39 -10.91
C LEU A 93 2.77 -6.92 -9.87
N PHE A 94 3.19 -5.66 -9.97
CA PHE A 94 4.13 -5.07 -9.01
C PHE A 94 3.54 -5.05 -7.59
N MET A 95 2.26 -4.67 -7.47
CA MET A 95 1.54 -4.67 -6.20
C MET A 95 1.48 -6.07 -5.58
N ALA A 96 1.11 -7.10 -6.36
CA ALA A 96 1.02 -8.47 -5.89
C ALA A 96 2.39 -8.99 -5.39
N VAL A 97 3.48 -8.68 -6.12
CA VAL A 97 4.84 -9.04 -5.70
C VAL A 97 5.19 -8.37 -4.37
N LEU A 98 4.90 -7.07 -4.20
CA LEU A 98 5.16 -6.36 -2.95
C LEU A 98 4.37 -6.98 -1.78
N VAL A 99 3.07 -7.21 -1.97
CA VAL A 99 2.21 -7.80 -0.93
C VAL A 99 2.69 -9.19 -0.53
N LEU A 100 3.06 -10.04 -1.48
CA LEU A 100 3.55 -11.39 -1.21
C LEU A 100 4.92 -11.37 -0.52
N ALA A 101 5.87 -10.59 -1.02
CA ALA A 101 7.22 -10.53 -0.49
C ALA A 101 7.25 -9.91 0.92
N LEU A 102 6.63 -8.75 1.09
CA LEU A 102 6.60 -8.05 2.38
C LEU A 102 5.70 -8.75 3.38
N GLY A 103 4.55 -9.27 2.91
CA GLY A 103 3.62 -10.05 3.74
C GLY A 103 4.28 -11.32 4.29
N LYS A 104 5.07 -12.03 3.48
CA LYS A 104 5.86 -13.16 3.95
C LYS A 104 6.81 -12.75 5.07
N TRP A 105 7.57 -11.69 4.83
CA TRP A 105 8.57 -11.22 5.78
C TRP A 105 7.95 -10.73 7.10
N VAL A 106 6.80 -10.05 7.03
CA VAL A 106 6.02 -9.62 8.20
C VAL A 106 5.47 -10.82 8.96
N ALA A 107 4.93 -11.83 8.27
CA ALA A 107 4.35 -13.03 8.87
C ALA A 107 5.38 -13.92 9.59
N GLU A 108 6.65 -13.81 9.25
CA GLU A 108 7.73 -14.51 9.97
C GLU A 108 7.99 -13.93 11.36
N ARG A 109 7.49 -12.72 11.65
CA ARG A 109 7.77 -11.98 12.89
C ARG A 109 6.52 -11.56 13.65
N LEU A 110 5.40 -11.41 12.94
CA LEU A 110 4.10 -11.03 13.49
C LEU A 110 3.05 -12.08 13.11
N ALA A 111 1.91 -12.05 13.80
CA ALA A 111 0.77 -12.89 13.43
C ALA A 111 0.25 -12.52 12.03
N GLN A 112 -0.14 -13.49 11.22
CA GLN A 112 -0.52 -13.28 9.80
C GLN A 112 -1.69 -12.31 9.61
N TRP A 113 -2.60 -12.21 10.56
CA TRP A 113 -3.73 -11.27 10.52
C TRP A 113 -3.28 -9.80 10.54
N THR A 114 -2.05 -9.50 10.96
CA THR A 114 -1.52 -8.13 10.95
C THR A 114 -1.29 -7.60 9.54
N ILE A 115 -1.08 -8.48 8.55
CA ILE A 115 -0.84 -8.09 7.15
C ILE A 115 -2.00 -7.29 6.58
N PRO A 116 -3.25 -7.78 6.54
CA PRO A 116 -4.37 -7.01 6.01
C PRO A 116 -4.70 -5.81 6.89
N VAL A 117 -4.49 -5.87 8.20
CA VAL A 117 -4.69 -4.72 9.09
C VAL A 117 -3.72 -3.59 8.75
N ILE A 118 -2.42 -3.89 8.61
CA ILE A 118 -1.42 -2.90 8.22
C ILE A 118 -1.76 -2.35 6.84
N PHE A 119 -2.09 -3.20 5.88
CA PHE A 119 -2.43 -2.79 4.52
C PHE A 119 -3.64 -1.84 4.49
N VAL A 120 -4.75 -2.22 5.11
CA VAL A 120 -6.00 -1.43 5.10
C VAL A 120 -5.85 -0.13 5.88
N VAL A 121 -5.30 -0.18 7.10
CA VAL A 121 -5.12 1.03 7.91
C VAL A 121 -4.17 2.02 7.23
N SER A 122 -3.10 1.54 6.62
CA SER A 122 -2.16 2.40 5.87
C SER A 122 -2.80 2.99 4.62
N ALA A 123 -3.63 2.21 3.91
CA ALA A 123 -4.37 2.71 2.77
C ALA A 123 -5.37 3.80 3.20
N LEU A 124 -6.13 3.58 4.26
CA LEU A 124 -7.06 4.58 4.81
C LEU A 124 -6.34 5.86 5.22
N PHE A 125 -5.21 5.74 5.91
CA PHE A 125 -4.42 6.90 6.32
C PHE A 125 -3.81 7.63 5.12
N GLY A 126 -3.37 6.90 4.10
CA GLY A 126 -2.91 7.47 2.82
C GLY A 126 -4.01 8.26 2.13
N ALA A 127 -5.23 7.73 2.05
CA ALA A 127 -6.39 8.43 1.49
C ALA A 127 -6.75 9.68 2.28
N LEU A 128 -6.75 9.61 3.61
CA LEU A 128 -7.00 10.76 4.49
C LEU A 128 -5.99 11.89 4.25
N VAL A 129 -4.70 11.58 4.24
CA VAL A 129 -3.66 12.58 4.01
C VAL A 129 -3.75 13.15 2.59
N TYR A 130 -4.05 12.30 1.59
CA TYR A 130 -4.24 12.74 0.21
C TYR A 130 -5.42 13.72 0.10
N GLY A 131 -6.58 13.41 0.67
CA GLY A 131 -7.75 14.28 0.68
C GLY A 131 -7.52 15.59 1.42
N LEU A 132 -6.94 15.53 2.63
CA LEU A 132 -6.75 16.72 3.47
C LEU A 132 -5.63 17.65 2.97
N ALA A 133 -4.60 17.12 2.31
CA ALA A 133 -3.43 17.88 1.90
C ALA A 133 -3.47 18.37 0.46
N LEU A 134 -4.25 17.72 -0.42
CA LEU A 134 -4.23 17.97 -1.85
C LEU A 134 -5.62 18.36 -2.37
N ASN A 135 -5.74 19.58 -2.84
CA ASN A 135 -6.91 20.01 -3.60
C ASN A 135 -6.73 19.67 -5.08
N THR A 136 -6.91 18.38 -5.42
CA THR A 136 -6.73 17.88 -6.79
C THR A 136 -7.93 17.08 -7.27
N PRO A 137 -8.35 17.24 -8.55
CA PRO A 137 -9.38 16.42 -9.14
C PRO A 137 -8.90 15.00 -9.51
N VAL A 138 -7.61 14.72 -9.35
CA VAL A 138 -7.05 13.42 -9.67
C VAL A 138 -7.53 12.39 -8.65
N VAL A 139 -8.09 11.30 -9.15
CA VAL A 139 -8.60 10.20 -8.32
C VAL A 139 -7.43 9.33 -7.88
N LEU A 140 -7.34 9.07 -6.57
CA LEU A 140 -6.36 8.14 -6.03
C LEU A 140 -6.86 6.71 -6.24
N VAL A 141 -6.05 5.85 -6.84
CA VAL A 141 -6.34 4.43 -7.08
C VAL A 141 -5.08 3.58 -6.91
N GLY A 142 -5.30 2.32 -6.57
CA GLY A 142 -4.23 1.36 -6.34
C GLY A 142 -3.83 1.22 -4.88
N GLY A 143 -3.42 0.02 -4.50
CA GLY A 143 -3.09 -0.36 -3.12
C GLY A 143 -1.70 0.08 -2.66
N PHE A 144 -1.03 1.01 -3.38
CA PHE A 144 0.33 1.41 -3.03
C PHE A 144 0.45 1.98 -1.62
N PRO A 145 -0.44 2.86 -1.12
CA PRO A 145 -0.34 3.32 0.27
C PRO A 145 -0.40 2.17 1.29
N GLY A 146 -1.21 1.12 1.00
CA GLY A 146 -1.24 -0.11 1.80
C GLY A 146 0.06 -0.92 1.72
N ALA A 147 0.63 -1.09 0.52
CA ALA A 147 1.92 -1.75 0.34
C ALA A 147 3.07 -0.98 0.98
N TYR A 148 3.06 0.36 0.89
CA TYR A 148 4.01 1.20 1.61
C TYR A 148 3.86 1.07 3.13
N GLY A 149 2.64 0.79 3.62
CA GLY A 149 2.42 0.40 5.01
C GLY A 149 3.15 -0.89 5.39
N LEU A 150 3.12 -1.90 4.51
CA LEU A 150 3.90 -3.13 4.70
C LEU A 150 5.42 -2.86 4.62
N ILE A 151 5.88 -1.91 3.78
CA ILE A 151 7.28 -1.44 3.78
C ILE A 151 7.60 -0.75 5.11
N GLY A 152 6.67 0.02 5.68
CA GLY A 152 6.82 0.63 7.00
C GLY A 152 6.98 -0.42 8.09
N ALA A 153 6.16 -1.47 8.06
CA ALA A 153 6.27 -2.61 8.97
C ALA A 153 7.62 -3.34 8.82
N PHE A 154 8.01 -3.64 7.58
CA PHE A 154 9.31 -4.21 7.25
C PHE A 154 10.45 -3.35 7.82
N THR A 155 10.40 -2.04 7.58
CA THR A 155 11.42 -1.09 8.03
C THR A 155 11.55 -1.07 9.54
N PHE A 156 10.43 -1.01 10.28
CA PHE A 156 10.44 -1.04 11.73
C PHE A 156 11.06 -2.34 12.28
N LEU A 157 10.60 -3.48 11.79
CA LEU A 157 11.09 -4.78 12.23
C LEU A 157 12.57 -4.99 11.89
N LEU A 158 13.02 -4.55 10.72
CA LEU A 158 14.44 -4.59 10.34
C LEU A 158 15.28 -3.62 11.19
N TRP A 159 14.76 -2.41 11.43
CA TRP A 159 15.43 -1.41 12.26
C TRP A 159 15.66 -1.91 13.69
N THR A 160 14.66 -2.57 14.28
CA THR A 160 14.78 -3.17 15.61
C THR A 160 15.75 -4.33 15.61
N ASN A 161 15.69 -5.21 14.61
CA ASN A 161 16.62 -6.35 14.48
C ASN A 161 18.07 -5.91 14.33
N LEU A 162 18.34 -4.88 13.51
CA LEU A 162 19.68 -4.32 13.33
C LEU A 162 20.20 -3.69 14.63
N ALA A 163 19.34 -3.06 15.42
CA ALA A 163 19.72 -2.53 16.72
C ALA A 163 20.15 -3.63 17.70
N ASP A 164 19.39 -4.73 17.73
CA ASP A 164 19.65 -5.84 18.65
C ASP A 164 20.93 -6.62 18.26
N THR A 165 21.30 -6.61 16.96
CA THR A 165 22.51 -7.27 16.43
C THR A 165 23.73 -6.33 16.29
N GLY A 166 23.61 -5.06 16.71
CA GLY A 166 24.68 -4.07 16.58
C GLY A 166 24.95 -3.60 15.14
N GLY A 167 24.02 -3.86 14.21
CA GLY A 167 24.11 -3.46 12.82
C GLY A 167 23.75 -1.99 12.56
N PRO A 168 24.10 -1.44 11.38
CA PRO A 168 23.81 -0.07 11.02
C PRO A 168 22.30 0.13 10.74
N GLN A 169 21.59 0.66 11.71
CA GLN A 169 20.13 0.84 11.69
C GLN A 169 19.59 1.65 10.48
N GLY A 170 20.38 2.60 9.95
CA GLY A 170 20.02 3.38 8.76
C GLY A 170 19.75 2.54 7.52
N ARG A 171 20.31 1.32 7.43
CA ARG A 171 20.06 0.41 6.30
C ARG A 171 18.61 -0.03 6.20
N ALA A 172 17.85 -0.02 7.30
CA ALA A 172 16.44 -0.36 7.29
C ALA A 172 15.62 0.58 6.39
N PHE A 173 16.06 1.83 6.21
CA PHE A 173 15.36 2.84 5.42
C PHE A 173 15.76 2.88 3.94
N LEU A 174 16.69 2.01 3.49
CA LEU A 174 17.16 2.03 2.10
C LEU A 174 16.04 1.69 1.10
N LEU A 175 15.15 0.76 1.44
CA LEU A 175 14.06 0.38 0.55
C LEU A 175 13.10 1.55 0.32
N ILE A 176 12.62 2.19 1.39
CA ILE A 176 11.73 3.34 1.25
C ILE A 176 12.43 4.52 0.56
N GLY A 177 13.69 4.79 0.90
CA GLY A 177 14.47 5.84 0.26
C GLY A 177 14.64 5.62 -1.24
N ALA A 178 14.93 4.39 -1.67
CA ALA A 178 15.04 4.03 -3.08
C ALA A 178 13.70 4.20 -3.81
N LEU A 179 12.61 3.69 -3.25
CA LEU A 179 11.29 3.79 -3.88
C LEU A 179 10.78 5.24 -3.96
N MET A 180 10.94 6.03 -2.90
CA MET A 180 10.59 7.46 -2.91
C MET A 180 11.48 8.24 -3.89
N GLY A 181 12.79 7.94 -3.93
CA GLY A 181 13.72 8.52 -4.89
C GLY A 181 13.32 8.25 -6.34
N ILE A 182 12.95 7.03 -6.66
CA ILE A 182 12.45 6.63 -7.99
C ILE A 182 11.17 7.42 -8.33
N GLN A 183 10.20 7.50 -7.41
CA GLN A 183 8.96 8.25 -7.64
C GLN A 183 9.22 9.74 -7.89
N LEU A 184 10.14 10.35 -7.12
CA LEU A 184 10.54 11.74 -7.34
C LEU A 184 11.16 11.95 -8.71
N VAL A 185 12.08 11.08 -9.14
CA VAL A 185 12.70 11.17 -10.46
C VAL A 185 11.64 11.07 -11.56
N PHE A 186 10.76 10.06 -11.50
CA PHE A 186 9.69 9.91 -12.51
C PHE A 186 8.69 11.07 -12.48
N GLY A 187 8.36 11.61 -11.32
CA GLY A 187 7.49 12.78 -11.18
C GLY A 187 8.11 14.03 -11.81
N LEU A 188 9.38 14.30 -11.54
CA LEU A 188 10.13 15.43 -12.12
C LEU A 188 10.29 15.30 -13.64
N VAL A 189 10.73 14.14 -14.12
CA VAL A 189 10.90 13.86 -15.54
C VAL A 189 9.55 13.95 -16.27
N GLY A 190 8.50 13.36 -15.71
CA GLY A 190 7.15 13.45 -16.27
C GLY A 190 6.64 14.89 -16.35
N GLY A 191 6.84 15.68 -15.31
CA GLY A 191 6.50 17.10 -15.27
C GLY A 191 7.25 17.92 -16.33
N LEU A 192 8.55 17.68 -16.49
CA LEU A 192 9.38 18.35 -17.50
C LEU A 192 8.96 17.99 -18.93
N LEU A 193 8.73 16.69 -19.21
CA LEU A 193 8.32 16.22 -20.53
C LEU A 193 6.92 16.67 -20.92
N SER A 194 6.05 16.97 -19.95
CA SER A 194 4.70 17.48 -20.17
C SER A 194 4.65 18.99 -20.41
N GLY A 195 5.78 19.67 -20.54
CA GLY A 195 5.86 21.13 -20.79
C GLY A 195 5.28 21.98 -19.65
N GLY A 196 5.24 21.47 -18.42
CA GLY A 196 4.67 22.17 -17.27
C GLY A 196 3.14 22.17 -17.18
N ASN A 197 2.44 21.67 -18.21
CA ASN A 197 0.97 21.59 -18.24
C ASN A 197 0.43 20.25 -17.69
N GLY A 198 1.30 19.33 -17.31
CA GLY A 198 0.90 18.07 -16.68
C GLY A 198 0.56 18.30 -15.21
N THR A 199 -0.57 17.76 -14.75
CA THR A 199 -0.86 17.64 -13.32
C THR A 199 0.23 16.74 -12.70
N VAL A 200 1.09 17.32 -11.87
CA VAL A 200 2.07 16.53 -11.12
C VAL A 200 1.30 15.57 -10.23
N ARG A 201 1.42 14.28 -10.52
CA ARG A 201 0.76 13.26 -9.70
C ARG A 201 1.45 13.23 -8.34
N MET A 202 0.70 13.58 -7.32
CA MET A 202 1.20 13.62 -5.94
C MET A 202 0.79 12.36 -5.15
N ASP A 203 0.57 11.23 -5.85
CA ASP A 203 0.22 9.95 -5.24
C ASP A 203 1.28 9.51 -4.21
N TRP A 204 2.54 9.94 -4.41
CA TRP A 204 3.64 9.67 -3.48
C TRP A 204 3.38 10.17 -2.06
N LEU A 205 2.52 11.21 -1.89
CA LEU A 205 2.17 11.71 -0.56
C LEU A 205 1.31 10.68 0.20
N ALA A 206 0.35 10.05 -0.50
CA ALA A 206 -0.45 8.96 0.07
C ALA A 206 0.43 7.75 0.42
N ASP A 207 1.41 7.43 -0.44
CA ASP A 207 2.35 6.33 -0.23
C ASP A 207 3.23 6.57 1.00
N LEU A 208 3.77 7.79 1.12
CA LEU A 208 4.58 8.18 2.29
C LEU A 208 3.74 8.16 3.58
N ALA A 209 2.49 8.64 3.52
CA ALA A 209 1.57 8.58 4.65
C ALA A 209 1.27 7.12 5.03
N GLY A 210 1.03 6.26 4.04
CA GLY A 210 0.86 4.82 4.25
C GLY A 210 2.07 4.19 4.92
N PHE A 211 3.29 4.52 4.48
CA PHE A 211 4.53 4.08 5.11
C PHE A 211 4.60 4.48 6.59
N VAL A 212 4.34 5.76 6.90
CA VAL A 212 4.38 6.26 8.28
C VAL A 212 3.35 5.55 9.15
N ALA A 213 2.13 5.37 8.64
CA ALA A 213 1.07 4.65 9.34
C ALA A 213 1.45 3.19 9.64
N GLY A 214 1.97 2.47 8.64
CA GLY A 214 2.39 1.08 8.79
C GLY A 214 3.57 0.92 9.76
N PHE A 215 4.55 1.83 9.70
CA PHE A 215 5.66 1.87 10.64
C PHE A 215 5.15 2.07 12.08
N ALA A 216 4.31 3.10 12.31
CA ALA A 216 3.76 3.42 13.62
C ALA A 216 2.84 2.29 14.16
N LEU A 217 1.99 1.74 13.30
CA LEU A 217 1.09 0.64 13.67
C LEU A 217 1.88 -0.61 14.09
N THR A 218 3.00 -0.88 13.43
CA THR A 218 3.85 -2.03 13.76
C THR A 218 4.50 -1.90 15.14
N ILE A 219 4.76 -0.69 15.62
CA ILE A 219 5.22 -0.47 17.00
C ILE A 219 4.20 -1.06 18.00
N VAL A 220 2.91 -0.80 17.74
CA VAL A 220 1.82 -1.26 18.61
C VAL A 220 1.58 -2.76 18.46
N LEU A 221 1.63 -3.28 17.23
CA LEU A 221 1.36 -4.69 16.93
C LEU A 221 2.52 -5.63 17.32
N SER A 222 3.74 -5.09 17.48
CA SER A 222 4.90 -5.90 17.86
C SER A 222 4.89 -6.23 19.37
N PRO A 223 5.08 -7.48 19.78
CA PRO A 223 5.19 -7.84 21.19
C PRO A 223 6.31 -7.03 21.86
N GLY A 224 5.95 -6.24 22.88
CA GLY A 224 6.90 -5.35 23.58
C GLY A 224 7.47 -4.21 22.72
N GLY A 225 6.93 -3.94 21.53
CA GLY A 225 7.43 -2.91 20.62
C GLY A 225 7.39 -1.51 21.23
N TRP A 226 6.30 -1.19 21.92
CA TRP A 226 6.15 0.10 22.61
C TRP A 226 7.18 0.28 23.73
N ALA A 227 7.37 -0.74 24.59
CA ALA A 227 8.35 -0.67 25.68
C ALA A 227 9.77 -0.46 25.13
N ARG A 228 10.16 -1.23 24.12
CA ARG A 228 11.47 -1.07 23.45
C ARG A 228 11.65 0.32 22.81
N MET A 229 10.60 0.88 22.24
CA MET A 229 10.64 2.23 21.67
C MET A 229 10.87 3.29 22.75
N VAL A 230 10.11 3.23 23.84
CA VAL A 230 10.23 4.15 24.98
C VAL A 230 11.61 4.05 25.63
N ASP A 231 12.12 2.84 25.85
CA ASP A 231 13.44 2.63 26.45
C ASP A 231 14.56 3.22 25.59
N ARG A 232 14.48 3.10 24.28
CA ARG A 232 15.44 3.70 23.33
C ARG A 232 15.40 5.24 23.32
N LEU A 233 14.21 5.82 23.49
CA LEU A 233 14.08 7.28 23.58
C LEU A 233 14.65 7.83 24.88
N ARG A 234 14.61 7.03 25.97
CA ARG A 234 15.17 7.40 27.28
C ARG A 234 16.70 7.27 27.36
N GLN A 235 17.30 6.44 26.49
CA GLN A 235 18.75 6.20 26.46
C GLN A 235 19.53 7.20 25.57
N ARG A 236 18.84 8.12 24.90
CA ARG A 236 19.43 9.24 24.13
C ARG A 236 19.35 10.55 24.89
#